data_dc431e71cf8fd02aaeef9881bdf2bff5
#
_entry.id   dc431e71cf8fd02aaeef9881bdf2bff5
#
_cell.length_a   1.000
_cell.length_b   1.000
_cell.length_c   1.000
_cell.angle_alpha   90.00
_cell.angle_beta   90.00
_cell.angle_gamma   90.00
#
_symmetry.space_group_name_H-M   'P 1'
#
loop_
_entity.id
_entity.type
_entity.pdbx_description
1 polymer ?
#
loop_
_entity_poly.entity_id
_entity_poly.type
_entity_poly.pdbx_seq_one_letter_code
_entity_poly.pdbx_strand_id
1 'polypeptide(L)'
;MSDQTPKISLKNLCKRFGDKVVLDGVSLDIGLGESVVIIGGSGSGKSVTTKCILGLLAPDSGTIEIDGRNVLEMPYAEREKLNMQIGMLFQHAALFDSLPVWENVGFGLLAEKRCSRSEARDIAIEKMALVGLKPEIADLSPAELSAGMQKRVGLARAIAIDPAIIFFDEPTTGLDPIMADVIDKLIVHVNQNVGATALTITHDMKSAKKIGDKIAMLFEGKIIWIGPPEEVDESGNEYLDQFIHGRTTGPIKMALRA
;
A
#
# COMPACT_ATOMS: atom_id res chain seq x y z
N MET A 1 -13.54 16.90 16.33
CA MET A 1 -13.46 15.58 15.66
C MET A 1 -14.50 15.65 14.56
N SER A 2 -14.07 15.64 13.31
CA SER A 2 -14.99 15.73 12.16
C SER A 2 -15.80 14.43 12.08
N ASP A 3 -17.11 14.58 12.04
CA ASP A 3 -18.12 13.50 11.96
C ASP A 3 -18.18 12.87 10.55
N GLN A 4 -17.00 12.73 9.90
CA GLN A 4 -16.91 12.16 8.56
C GLN A 4 -16.62 10.67 8.68
N THR A 5 -17.44 9.87 8.01
CA THR A 5 -17.25 8.41 7.88
C THR A 5 -15.86 8.13 7.28
N PRO A 6 -15.03 7.30 7.93
CA PRO A 6 -13.72 6.92 7.37
C PRO A 6 -13.87 6.27 5.99
N LYS A 7 -12.89 6.50 5.12
CA LYS A 7 -12.82 5.83 3.81
C LYS A 7 -12.61 4.32 3.99
N ILE A 8 -11.71 3.95 4.92
CA ILE A 8 -11.48 2.56 5.33
C ILE A 8 -11.53 2.50 6.85
N SER A 9 -12.28 1.55 7.41
CA SER A 9 -12.33 1.29 8.85
C SER A 9 -12.14 -0.20 9.14
N LEU A 10 -11.15 -0.49 9.96
CA LEU A 10 -10.91 -1.84 10.50
C LEU A 10 -11.33 -1.84 11.96
N LYS A 11 -12.15 -2.82 12.38
CA LYS A 11 -12.64 -2.93 13.76
C LYS A 11 -12.39 -4.33 14.29
N ASN A 12 -11.51 -4.43 15.28
CA ASN A 12 -11.17 -5.67 15.98
C ASN A 12 -10.83 -6.84 15.04
N LEU A 13 -10.05 -6.56 14.00
CA LEU A 13 -9.71 -7.53 12.97
C LEU A 13 -8.76 -8.59 13.54
N CYS A 14 -9.15 -9.88 13.47
CA CYS A 14 -8.36 -11.00 13.93
C CYS A 14 -8.07 -11.98 12.80
N LYS A 15 -6.85 -12.57 12.81
CA LYS A 15 -6.46 -13.63 11.88
C LYS A 15 -5.46 -14.59 12.49
N ARG A 16 -5.72 -15.88 12.32
CA ARG A 16 -4.84 -16.97 12.74
C ARG A 16 -4.47 -17.88 11.58
N PHE A 17 -3.34 -18.54 11.69
CA PHE A 17 -2.92 -19.62 10.80
C PHE A 17 -2.48 -20.80 11.69
N GLY A 18 -3.33 -21.81 11.81
CA GLY A 18 -3.19 -22.84 12.82
C GLY A 18 -3.17 -22.22 14.22
N ASP A 19 -2.14 -22.50 15.01
CA ASP A 19 -2.01 -21.98 16.38
C ASP A 19 -1.41 -20.55 16.41
N LYS A 20 -0.88 -20.06 15.30
CA LYS A 20 -0.25 -18.75 15.26
C LYS A 20 -1.28 -17.64 15.04
N VAL A 21 -1.45 -16.77 16.05
CA VAL A 21 -2.18 -15.51 15.92
C VAL A 21 -1.32 -14.51 15.15
N VAL A 22 -1.85 -13.91 14.08
CA VAL A 22 -1.14 -12.94 13.24
C VAL A 22 -1.77 -11.56 13.34
N LEU A 23 -3.09 -11.47 13.47
CA LEU A 23 -3.81 -10.25 13.81
C LEU A 23 -4.64 -10.53 15.06
N ASP A 24 -4.58 -9.63 16.04
CA ASP A 24 -5.21 -9.76 17.34
C ASP A 24 -5.94 -8.47 17.72
N GLY A 25 -7.10 -8.25 17.11
CA GLY A 25 -7.94 -7.09 17.38
C GLY A 25 -7.45 -5.80 16.71
N VAL A 26 -6.90 -5.86 15.50
CA VAL A 26 -6.45 -4.67 14.77
C VAL A 26 -7.61 -3.75 14.46
N SER A 27 -7.51 -2.50 14.93
CA SER A 27 -8.48 -1.43 14.65
C SER A 27 -7.74 -0.21 14.10
N LEU A 28 -8.22 0.33 12.97
CA LEU A 28 -7.59 1.46 12.28
C LEU A 28 -8.60 2.14 11.38
N ASP A 29 -8.70 3.45 11.50
CA ASP A 29 -9.50 4.30 10.62
C ASP A 29 -8.60 5.12 9.71
N ILE A 30 -8.95 5.16 8.43
CA ILE A 30 -8.28 5.95 7.38
C ILE A 30 -9.31 6.91 6.80
N GLY A 31 -9.07 8.20 6.94
CA GLY A 31 -9.95 9.25 6.42
C GLY A 31 -9.93 9.33 4.88
N LEU A 32 -10.90 10.03 4.32
CA LEU A 32 -10.94 10.31 2.89
C LEU A 32 -9.73 11.18 2.49
N GLY A 33 -8.97 10.74 1.49
CA GLY A 33 -7.76 11.42 1.00
C GLY A 33 -6.56 11.34 1.96
N GLU A 34 -6.69 10.66 3.10
CA GLU A 34 -5.59 10.48 4.06
C GLU A 34 -4.60 9.41 3.57
N SER A 35 -3.31 9.66 3.79
CA SER A 35 -2.24 8.68 3.58
C SER A 35 -1.80 8.11 4.93
N VAL A 36 -2.14 6.84 5.19
CA VAL A 36 -1.75 6.14 6.42
C VAL A 36 -0.65 5.13 6.11
N VAL A 37 0.38 5.12 6.96
CA VAL A 37 1.50 4.18 6.83
C VAL A 37 1.49 3.19 7.99
N ILE A 38 1.42 1.90 7.71
CA ILE A 38 1.61 0.85 8.70
C ILE A 38 3.08 0.42 8.70
N ILE A 39 3.74 0.62 9.83
CA ILE A 39 5.11 0.16 10.08
C ILE A 39 5.12 -1.05 11.02
N GLY A 40 6.25 -1.74 11.05
CA GLY A 40 6.46 -2.89 11.96
C GLY A 40 7.45 -3.89 11.41
N GLY A 41 7.93 -4.78 12.26
CA GLY A 41 8.89 -5.83 11.90
C GLY A 41 8.35 -6.85 10.90
N SER A 42 9.24 -7.67 10.35
CA SER A 42 8.83 -8.79 9.51
C SER A 42 7.92 -9.76 10.27
N GLY A 43 6.82 -10.16 9.65
CA GLY A 43 5.85 -11.08 10.26
C GLY A 43 4.91 -10.45 11.29
N SER A 44 4.90 -9.12 11.48
CA SER A 44 3.98 -8.44 12.41
C SER A 44 2.50 -8.47 12.00
N GLY A 45 2.19 -8.82 10.73
CA GLY A 45 0.82 -8.89 10.22
C GLY A 45 0.48 -7.86 9.14
N LYS A 46 1.38 -6.95 8.77
CA LYS A 46 1.13 -5.86 7.79
C LYS A 46 0.50 -6.35 6.48
N SER A 47 1.17 -7.27 5.78
CA SER A 47 0.65 -7.80 4.50
C SER A 47 -0.61 -8.66 4.69
N VAL A 48 -0.81 -9.25 5.87
CA VAL A 48 -2.06 -9.97 6.19
C VAL A 48 -3.21 -8.98 6.31
N THR A 49 -2.99 -7.84 6.97
CA THR A 49 -3.99 -6.75 7.06
C THR A 49 -4.42 -6.29 5.67
N THR A 50 -3.48 -5.97 4.78
CA THR A 50 -3.79 -5.55 3.40
C THR A 50 -4.54 -6.64 2.62
N LYS A 51 -4.12 -7.91 2.74
CA LYS A 51 -4.81 -9.03 2.08
C LYS A 51 -6.25 -9.21 2.58
N CYS A 52 -6.51 -8.97 3.87
CA CYS A 52 -7.87 -8.98 4.40
C CYS A 52 -8.72 -7.83 3.82
N ILE A 53 -8.15 -6.62 3.74
CA ILE A 53 -8.85 -5.46 3.16
C ILE A 53 -9.17 -5.71 1.67
N LEU A 54 -8.25 -6.30 0.91
CA LEU A 54 -8.44 -6.63 -0.50
C LEU A 54 -9.38 -7.84 -0.73
N GLY A 55 -9.75 -8.57 0.33
CA GLY A 55 -10.56 -9.80 0.21
C GLY A 55 -9.79 -11.00 -0.34
N LEU A 56 -8.46 -10.92 -0.40
CA LEU A 56 -7.59 -12.04 -0.79
C LEU A 56 -7.43 -13.06 0.35
N LEU A 57 -7.80 -12.65 1.56
CA LEU A 57 -7.77 -13.48 2.75
C LEU A 57 -8.96 -13.11 3.64
N ALA A 58 -9.76 -14.09 4.05
CA ALA A 58 -10.83 -13.88 5.00
C ALA A 58 -10.27 -13.75 6.42
N PRO A 59 -10.61 -12.69 7.19
CA PRO A 59 -10.32 -12.63 8.62
C PRO A 59 -11.15 -13.68 9.37
N ASP A 60 -10.73 -14.02 10.59
CA ASP A 60 -11.48 -14.96 11.43
C ASP A 60 -12.57 -14.24 12.25
N SER A 61 -12.37 -12.95 12.54
CA SER A 61 -13.37 -12.09 13.17
C SER A 61 -13.03 -10.60 12.95
N GLY A 62 -13.95 -9.72 13.35
CA GLY A 62 -13.86 -8.29 13.14
C GLY A 62 -14.61 -7.84 11.90
N THR A 63 -14.57 -6.54 11.60
CA THR A 63 -15.21 -5.95 10.43
C THR A 63 -14.24 -5.11 9.63
N ILE A 64 -14.46 -5.04 8.32
CA ILE A 64 -13.76 -4.15 7.39
C ILE A 64 -14.81 -3.35 6.66
N GLU A 65 -14.81 -2.04 6.86
CA GLU A 65 -15.73 -1.15 6.17
C GLU A 65 -14.96 -0.28 5.16
N ILE A 66 -15.54 -0.13 3.96
CA ILE A 66 -15.09 0.84 2.95
C ILE A 66 -16.30 1.68 2.59
N ASP A 67 -16.18 3.00 2.70
CA ASP A 67 -17.28 3.96 2.56
C ASP A 67 -18.48 3.60 3.47
N GLY A 68 -18.21 3.16 4.71
CA GLY A 68 -19.21 2.77 5.70
C GLY A 68 -19.94 1.45 5.41
N ARG A 69 -19.54 0.69 4.39
CA ARG A 69 -20.13 -0.61 4.04
C ARG A 69 -19.21 -1.75 4.44
N ASN A 70 -19.72 -2.73 5.19
CA ASN A 70 -18.95 -3.92 5.56
C ASN A 70 -18.67 -4.78 4.31
N VAL A 71 -17.39 -4.80 3.91
CA VAL A 71 -16.95 -5.47 2.69
C VAL A 71 -16.90 -7.01 2.83
N LEU A 72 -16.93 -7.54 4.06
CA LEU A 72 -16.95 -8.98 4.31
C LEU A 72 -18.32 -9.61 4.04
N GLU A 73 -19.37 -8.80 4.09
CA GLU A 73 -20.75 -9.21 3.86
C GLU A 73 -21.25 -8.89 2.43
N MET A 74 -20.41 -8.24 1.61
CA MET A 74 -20.76 -7.88 0.25
C MET A 74 -20.89 -9.12 -0.64
N PRO A 75 -21.90 -9.16 -1.53
CA PRO A 75 -21.95 -10.13 -2.62
C PRO A 75 -20.68 -10.06 -3.47
N TYR A 76 -20.21 -11.21 -3.97
CA TYR A 76 -18.95 -11.30 -4.74
C TYR A 76 -18.88 -10.26 -5.88
N ALA A 77 -19.94 -10.11 -6.66
CA ALA A 77 -19.95 -9.17 -7.79
C ALA A 77 -19.84 -7.69 -7.37
N GLU A 78 -20.35 -7.31 -6.18
CA GLU A 78 -20.18 -5.95 -5.65
C GLU A 78 -18.76 -5.76 -5.12
N ARG A 79 -18.23 -6.79 -4.45
CA ARG A 79 -16.86 -6.79 -3.95
C ARG A 79 -15.84 -6.68 -5.07
N GLU A 80 -16.05 -7.40 -6.17
CA GLU A 80 -15.22 -7.33 -7.37
C GLU A 80 -15.21 -5.90 -7.94
N LYS A 81 -16.39 -5.28 -8.11
CA LYS A 81 -16.50 -3.88 -8.57
C LYS A 81 -15.77 -2.88 -7.66
N LEU A 82 -15.80 -3.10 -6.34
CA LEU A 82 -15.07 -2.29 -5.40
C LEU A 82 -13.55 -2.46 -5.58
N ASN A 83 -13.08 -3.70 -5.70
CA ASN A 83 -11.66 -3.99 -5.91
C ASN A 83 -11.11 -3.40 -7.21
N MET A 84 -11.94 -3.29 -8.25
CA MET A 84 -11.60 -2.61 -9.50
C MET A 84 -11.32 -1.11 -9.35
N GLN A 85 -11.69 -0.51 -8.22
CA GLN A 85 -11.42 0.91 -7.90
C GLN A 85 -10.21 1.08 -6.98
N ILE A 86 -9.48 0.00 -6.72
CA ILE A 86 -8.31 -0.02 -5.85
C ILE A 86 -7.06 -0.18 -6.69
N GLY A 87 -6.18 0.81 -6.63
CA GLY A 87 -4.83 0.72 -7.19
C GLY A 87 -3.89 0.00 -6.25
N MET A 88 -2.91 -0.75 -6.79
CA MET A 88 -1.91 -1.42 -5.96
C MET A 88 -0.52 -1.40 -6.60
N LEU A 89 0.46 -0.94 -5.81
CA LEU A 89 1.88 -1.11 -6.08
C LEU A 89 2.43 -2.22 -5.19
N PHE A 90 2.86 -3.31 -5.79
CA PHE A 90 3.46 -4.45 -5.10
C PHE A 90 4.96 -4.26 -4.84
N GLN A 91 5.48 -4.98 -3.85
CA GLN A 91 6.89 -4.92 -3.44
C GLN A 91 7.89 -5.09 -4.59
N HIS A 92 7.61 -5.94 -5.57
CA HIS A 92 8.46 -6.18 -6.75
C HIS A 92 7.83 -5.66 -8.04
N ALA A 93 6.98 -4.61 -7.95
CA ALA A 93 6.16 -4.08 -9.04
C ALA A 93 5.18 -5.10 -9.65
N ALA A 94 5.46 -6.38 -9.62
CA ALA A 94 4.64 -7.48 -10.16
C ALA A 94 4.15 -7.20 -11.59
N LEU A 95 5.07 -6.82 -12.47
CA LEU A 95 4.78 -6.60 -13.88
C LEU A 95 4.61 -7.94 -14.59
N PHE A 96 3.78 -7.97 -15.61
CA PHE A 96 3.62 -9.12 -16.49
C PHE A 96 4.76 -9.11 -17.51
N ASP A 97 5.67 -10.06 -17.43
CA ASP A 97 6.84 -10.15 -18.32
C ASP A 97 6.47 -10.33 -19.80
N SER A 98 5.31 -10.92 -20.07
CA SER A 98 4.78 -11.16 -21.42
C SER A 98 4.14 -9.93 -22.07
N LEU A 99 3.97 -8.83 -21.32
CA LEU A 99 3.31 -7.62 -21.79
C LEU A 99 4.31 -6.46 -21.87
N PRO A 100 4.22 -5.58 -22.90
CA PRO A 100 5.00 -4.36 -22.94
C PRO A 100 4.60 -3.40 -21.80
N VAL A 101 5.42 -2.40 -21.55
CA VAL A 101 5.24 -1.41 -20.47
C VAL A 101 3.88 -0.76 -20.51
N TRP A 102 3.46 -0.23 -21.67
CA TRP A 102 2.17 0.44 -21.78
C TRP A 102 0.99 -0.48 -21.47
N GLU A 103 1.09 -1.76 -21.85
CA GLU A 103 0.04 -2.75 -21.62
C GLU A 103 0.00 -3.19 -20.14
N ASN A 104 1.16 -3.24 -19.48
CA ASN A 104 1.23 -3.38 -18.03
C ASN A 104 0.51 -2.22 -17.33
N VAL A 105 0.74 -0.98 -17.75
CA VAL A 105 0.08 0.20 -17.16
C VAL A 105 -1.42 0.17 -17.44
N GLY A 106 -1.83 -0.08 -18.69
CA GLY A 106 -3.24 -0.10 -19.11
C GLY A 106 -3.98 -1.40 -18.78
N PHE A 107 -3.35 -2.36 -18.08
CA PHE A 107 -3.90 -3.70 -17.85
C PHE A 107 -5.31 -3.69 -17.26
N GLY A 108 -5.55 -2.90 -16.22
CA GLY A 108 -6.86 -2.79 -15.59
C GLY A 108 -7.94 -2.27 -16.53
N LEU A 109 -7.60 -1.26 -17.33
CA LEU A 109 -8.51 -0.68 -18.33
C LEU A 109 -8.92 -1.70 -19.40
N LEU A 110 -7.95 -2.48 -19.88
CA LEU A 110 -8.18 -3.52 -20.89
C LEU A 110 -8.96 -4.71 -20.33
N ALA A 111 -8.60 -5.17 -19.13
CA ALA A 111 -9.27 -6.31 -18.49
C ALA A 111 -10.75 -6.03 -18.23
N GLU A 112 -11.07 -4.81 -17.84
CA GLU A 112 -12.45 -4.37 -17.59
C GLU A 112 -13.19 -3.88 -18.84
N LYS A 113 -12.52 -3.87 -20.00
CA LYS A 113 -13.08 -3.38 -21.28
C LYS A 113 -13.61 -1.94 -21.17
N ARG A 114 -12.95 -1.09 -20.37
CA ARG A 114 -13.34 0.31 -20.17
C ARG A 114 -13.11 1.18 -21.41
N CYS A 115 -12.13 0.79 -22.22
CA CYS A 115 -11.75 1.52 -23.43
C CYS A 115 -11.13 0.60 -24.48
N SER A 116 -10.92 1.11 -25.69
CA SER A 116 -10.20 0.42 -26.75
C SER A 116 -8.71 0.26 -26.42
N ARG A 117 -8.02 -0.62 -27.16
CA ARG A 117 -6.57 -0.82 -27.00
C ARG A 117 -5.75 0.45 -27.29
N SER A 118 -6.18 1.28 -28.25
CA SER A 118 -5.54 2.54 -28.56
C SER A 118 -5.70 3.55 -27.42
N GLU A 119 -6.91 3.71 -26.91
CA GLU A 119 -7.20 4.61 -25.79
C GLU A 119 -6.47 4.18 -24.51
N ALA A 120 -6.40 2.87 -24.23
CA ALA A 120 -5.63 2.34 -23.10
C ALA A 120 -4.14 2.68 -23.22
N ARG A 121 -3.58 2.65 -24.44
CA ARG A 121 -2.18 3.03 -24.67
C ARG A 121 -1.95 4.52 -24.44
N ASP A 122 -2.86 5.37 -24.91
CA ASP A 122 -2.77 6.83 -24.72
C ASP A 122 -2.85 7.19 -23.22
N ILE A 123 -3.79 6.60 -22.50
CA ILE A 123 -3.89 6.74 -21.03
C ILE A 123 -2.62 6.22 -20.35
N ALA A 124 -2.09 5.07 -20.75
CA ALA A 124 -0.88 4.52 -20.17
C ALA A 124 0.31 5.48 -20.33
N ILE A 125 0.49 6.08 -21.51
CA ILE A 125 1.54 7.05 -21.78
C ILE A 125 1.37 8.30 -20.89
N GLU A 126 0.13 8.79 -20.72
CA GLU A 126 -0.16 9.91 -19.81
C GLU A 126 0.23 9.56 -18.36
N LYS A 127 -0.18 8.39 -17.85
CA LYS A 127 0.16 7.95 -16.48
C LYS A 127 1.65 7.68 -16.31
N MET A 128 2.33 7.19 -17.35
CA MET A 128 3.79 7.06 -17.38
C MET A 128 4.48 8.42 -17.20
N ALA A 129 4.00 9.46 -17.86
CA ALA A 129 4.54 10.80 -17.72
C ALA A 129 4.42 11.34 -16.28
N LEU A 130 3.31 11.06 -15.57
CA LEU A 130 3.12 11.46 -14.16
C LEU A 130 4.16 10.87 -13.21
N VAL A 131 4.72 9.71 -13.56
CA VAL A 131 5.77 9.04 -12.78
C VAL A 131 7.18 9.26 -13.38
N GLY A 132 7.32 10.21 -14.30
CA GLY A 132 8.59 10.59 -14.91
C GLY A 132 9.18 9.53 -15.84
N LEU A 133 8.35 8.72 -16.48
CA LEU A 133 8.73 7.79 -17.55
C LEU A 133 8.45 8.43 -18.91
N LYS A 134 9.37 8.24 -19.85
CA LYS A 134 9.25 8.76 -21.22
C LYS A 134 8.43 7.80 -22.10
N PRO A 135 7.70 8.34 -23.11
CA PRO A 135 6.89 7.51 -24.02
C PRO A 135 7.70 6.47 -24.83
N GLU A 136 9.01 6.73 -25.06
CA GLU A 136 9.87 5.85 -25.86
C GLU A 136 10.05 4.46 -25.24
N ILE A 137 9.81 4.31 -23.92
CA ILE A 137 9.92 3.01 -23.25
C ILE A 137 8.59 2.23 -23.26
N ALA A 138 7.51 2.79 -23.81
CA ALA A 138 6.19 2.19 -23.76
C ALA A 138 6.13 0.78 -24.35
N ASP A 139 6.88 0.53 -25.41
CA ASP A 139 6.90 -0.76 -26.12
C ASP A 139 8.00 -1.72 -25.63
N LEU A 140 8.82 -1.32 -24.65
CA LEU A 140 9.82 -2.20 -24.03
C LEU A 140 9.16 -3.27 -23.15
N SER A 141 9.87 -4.40 -22.98
CA SER A 141 9.50 -5.41 -21.99
C SER A 141 9.98 -5.01 -20.58
N PRO A 142 9.35 -5.51 -19.51
CA PRO A 142 9.81 -5.26 -18.14
C PRO A 142 11.28 -5.65 -17.89
N ALA A 143 11.79 -6.69 -18.56
CA ALA A 143 13.16 -7.16 -18.42
C ALA A 143 14.22 -6.16 -18.93
N GLU A 144 13.84 -5.22 -19.79
CA GLU A 144 14.72 -4.17 -20.32
C GLU A 144 14.79 -2.95 -19.38
N LEU A 145 14.03 -2.94 -18.28
CA LEU A 145 13.94 -1.83 -17.36
C LEU A 145 14.80 -2.05 -16.12
N SER A 146 15.38 -0.98 -15.58
CA SER A 146 15.97 -1.00 -14.24
C SER A 146 14.88 -1.21 -13.16
N ALA A 147 15.27 -1.68 -11.96
CA ALA A 147 14.36 -1.88 -10.84
C ALA A 147 13.55 -0.62 -10.49
N GLY A 148 14.19 0.56 -10.50
CA GLY A 148 13.51 1.84 -10.27
C GLY A 148 12.51 2.19 -11.37
N MET A 149 12.79 1.87 -12.64
CA MET A 149 11.84 2.04 -13.74
C MET A 149 10.67 1.08 -13.62
N GLN A 150 10.90 -0.19 -13.26
CA GLN A 150 9.84 -1.16 -13.02
C GLN A 150 8.89 -0.71 -11.90
N LYS A 151 9.43 -0.14 -10.80
CA LYS A 151 8.62 0.45 -9.73
C LYS A 151 7.75 1.60 -10.23
N ARG A 152 8.29 2.49 -11.06
CA ARG A 152 7.52 3.58 -11.66
C ARG A 152 6.43 3.08 -12.61
N VAL A 153 6.70 2.03 -13.41
CA VAL A 153 5.66 1.36 -14.23
C VAL A 153 4.57 0.77 -13.35
N GLY A 154 4.93 0.10 -12.24
CA GLY A 154 3.97 -0.41 -11.26
C GLY A 154 3.13 0.70 -10.62
N LEU A 155 3.74 1.86 -10.34
CA LEU A 155 3.04 3.05 -9.82
C LEU A 155 2.09 3.63 -10.88
N ALA A 156 2.53 3.77 -12.14
CA ALA A 156 1.69 4.20 -13.24
C ALA A 156 0.47 3.27 -13.44
N ARG A 157 0.69 1.94 -13.35
CA ARG A 157 -0.39 0.94 -13.38
C ARG A 157 -1.38 1.11 -12.24
N ALA A 158 -0.89 1.38 -11.02
CA ALA A 158 -1.75 1.56 -9.86
C ALA A 158 -2.70 2.75 -10.01
N ILE A 159 -2.30 3.80 -10.73
CA ILE A 159 -3.11 5.01 -10.94
C ILE A 159 -3.84 5.07 -12.30
N ALA A 160 -3.65 4.07 -13.17
CA ALA A 160 -4.21 4.10 -14.51
C ALA A 160 -5.75 4.07 -14.55
N ILE A 161 -6.35 3.53 -13.51
CA ILE A 161 -7.81 3.40 -13.36
C ILE A 161 -8.45 4.58 -12.62
N ASP A 162 -7.68 5.63 -12.27
CA ASP A 162 -8.09 6.74 -11.40
C ASP A 162 -8.72 6.23 -10.07
N PRO A 163 -7.94 5.49 -9.26
CA PRO A 163 -8.46 4.77 -8.11
C PRO A 163 -8.90 5.71 -6.98
N ALA A 164 -9.94 5.31 -6.23
CA ALA A 164 -10.35 5.99 -4.99
C ALA A 164 -9.46 5.60 -3.78
N ILE A 165 -8.81 4.45 -3.87
CA ILE A 165 -7.92 3.90 -2.82
C ILE A 165 -6.67 3.35 -3.50
N ILE A 166 -5.49 3.62 -2.91
CA ILE A 166 -4.21 3.05 -3.39
C ILE A 166 -3.52 2.34 -2.23
N PHE A 167 -3.05 1.11 -2.50
CA PHE A 167 -2.19 0.36 -1.59
C PHE A 167 -0.75 0.34 -2.10
N PHE A 168 0.21 0.64 -1.22
CA PHE A 168 1.63 0.55 -1.48
C PHE A 168 2.24 -0.50 -0.55
N ASP A 169 2.68 -1.64 -1.10
CA ASP A 169 3.32 -2.71 -0.35
C ASP A 169 4.84 -2.63 -0.55
N GLU A 170 5.55 -2.17 0.49
CA GLU A 170 7.01 -2.02 0.51
C GLU A 170 7.55 -1.30 -0.76
N PRO A 171 7.10 -0.07 -1.05
CA PRO A 171 7.34 0.58 -2.35
C PRO A 171 8.83 0.83 -2.65
N THR A 172 9.64 1.05 -1.63
CA THR A 172 11.07 1.40 -1.76
C THR A 172 12.02 0.24 -1.48
N THR A 173 11.49 -0.91 -1.05
CA THR A 173 12.32 -2.10 -0.76
C THR A 173 13.08 -2.56 -1.99
N GLY A 174 14.40 -2.79 -1.81
CA GLY A 174 15.31 -3.25 -2.86
C GLY A 174 15.88 -2.13 -3.75
N LEU A 175 15.61 -0.86 -3.42
CA LEU A 175 16.19 0.30 -4.08
C LEU A 175 17.32 0.91 -3.25
N ASP A 176 18.26 1.57 -3.93
CA ASP A 176 19.23 2.43 -3.24
C ASP A 176 18.55 3.66 -2.63
N PRO A 177 19.19 4.34 -1.65
CA PRO A 177 18.56 5.45 -0.93
C PRO A 177 18.14 6.63 -1.81
N ILE A 178 18.83 6.88 -2.94
CA ILE A 178 18.48 7.97 -3.85
C ILE A 178 17.22 7.62 -4.64
N MET A 179 17.16 6.39 -5.16
CA MET A 179 15.98 5.91 -5.87
C MET A 179 14.78 5.74 -4.95
N ALA A 180 14.99 5.32 -3.69
CA ALA A 180 13.93 5.26 -2.68
C ALA A 180 13.30 6.65 -2.47
N ASP A 181 14.13 7.70 -2.29
CA ASP A 181 13.66 9.09 -2.16
C ASP A 181 12.86 9.58 -3.38
N VAL A 182 13.28 9.17 -4.58
CA VAL A 182 12.54 9.47 -5.82
C VAL A 182 11.16 8.81 -5.83
N ILE A 183 11.06 7.52 -5.46
CA ILE A 183 9.78 6.81 -5.40
C ILE A 183 8.87 7.42 -4.34
N ASP A 184 9.39 7.75 -3.15
CA ASP A 184 8.61 8.43 -2.10
C ASP A 184 8.02 9.75 -2.60
N LYS A 185 8.83 10.59 -3.27
CA LYS A 185 8.36 11.85 -3.88
C LYS A 185 7.27 11.62 -4.93
N LEU A 186 7.42 10.58 -5.75
CA LEU A 186 6.42 10.21 -6.74
C LEU A 186 5.11 9.74 -6.09
N ILE A 187 5.18 8.96 -5.00
CA ILE A 187 3.99 8.53 -4.25
C ILE A 187 3.23 9.74 -3.69
N VAL A 188 3.94 10.68 -3.05
CA VAL A 188 3.33 11.92 -2.53
C VAL A 188 2.69 12.71 -3.66
N HIS A 189 3.43 12.93 -4.77
CA HIS A 189 2.93 13.68 -5.93
C HIS A 189 1.69 13.03 -6.55
N VAL A 190 1.70 11.71 -6.71
CA VAL A 190 0.59 10.95 -7.27
C VAL A 190 -0.63 11.02 -6.36
N ASN A 191 -0.47 10.80 -5.04
CA ASN A 191 -1.58 10.88 -4.10
C ASN A 191 -2.25 12.27 -4.12
N GLN A 192 -1.46 13.34 -4.18
CA GLN A 192 -1.98 14.71 -4.27
C GLN A 192 -2.73 14.98 -5.57
N ASN A 193 -2.25 14.45 -6.71
CA ASN A 193 -2.88 14.66 -8.01
C ASN A 193 -4.15 13.82 -8.20
N VAL A 194 -4.15 12.58 -7.71
CA VAL A 194 -5.31 11.66 -7.83
C VAL A 194 -6.33 11.91 -6.74
N GLY A 195 -5.91 12.44 -5.58
CA GLY A 195 -6.79 12.65 -4.42
C GLY A 195 -7.26 11.33 -3.79
N ALA A 196 -6.52 10.24 -4.01
CA ALA A 196 -6.86 8.93 -3.48
C ALA A 196 -6.54 8.81 -1.99
N THR A 197 -7.29 7.98 -1.28
CA THR A 197 -6.93 7.52 0.05
C THR A 197 -5.83 6.47 -0.06
N ALA A 198 -4.76 6.59 0.71
CA ALA A 198 -3.61 5.71 0.59
C ALA A 198 -3.34 4.89 1.86
N LEU A 199 -2.99 3.62 1.67
CA LEU A 199 -2.43 2.77 2.73
C LEU A 199 -1.09 2.21 2.27
N THR A 200 -0.02 2.62 2.96
CA THR A 200 1.34 2.15 2.70
C THR A 200 1.77 1.17 3.78
N ILE A 201 2.41 0.09 3.38
CA ILE A 201 3.12 -0.81 4.29
C ILE A 201 4.61 -0.64 4.03
N THR A 202 5.38 -0.36 5.07
CA THR A 202 6.84 -0.33 4.97
C THR A 202 7.51 -0.61 6.32
N HIS A 203 8.78 -0.95 6.27
CA HIS A 203 9.68 -0.97 7.44
C HIS A 203 10.69 0.18 7.39
N ASP A 204 10.68 0.99 6.33
CA ASP A 204 11.56 2.16 6.18
C ASP A 204 10.91 3.40 6.81
N MET A 205 11.52 3.88 7.90
CA MET A 205 11.03 5.05 8.65
C MET A 205 11.15 6.36 7.88
N LYS A 206 12.16 6.49 6.99
CA LYS A 206 12.31 7.69 6.17
C LYS A 206 11.17 7.79 5.17
N SER A 207 10.87 6.70 4.49
CA SER A 207 9.71 6.60 3.60
C SER A 207 8.41 6.83 4.37
N ALA A 208 8.23 6.20 5.54
CA ALA A 208 7.02 6.34 6.35
C ALA A 208 6.73 7.80 6.73
N LYS A 209 7.74 8.52 7.24
CA LYS A 209 7.63 9.94 7.62
C LYS A 209 7.36 10.87 6.44
N LYS A 210 7.76 10.48 5.23
CA LYS A 210 7.61 11.31 4.04
C LYS A 210 6.28 11.11 3.33
N ILE A 211 5.78 9.87 3.31
CA ILE A 211 4.57 9.49 2.58
C ILE A 211 3.32 9.68 3.43
N GLY A 212 3.39 9.44 4.75
CA GLY A 212 2.23 9.37 5.63
C GLY A 212 1.80 10.71 6.21
N ASP A 213 0.51 10.92 6.25
CA ASP A 213 -0.13 11.92 7.12
C ASP A 213 -0.27 11.33 8.54
N LYS A 214 -0.34 10.01 8.64
CA LYS A 214 -0.44 9.25 9.89
C LYS A 214 0.37 7.96 9.80
N ILE A 215 1.04 7.60 10.89
CA ILE A 215 1.81 6.36 11.00
C ILE A 215 1.19 5.50 12.10
N ALA A 216 1.00 4.21 11.81
CA ALA A 216 0.52 3.21 12.77
C ALA A 216 1.59 2.12 12.94
N MET A 217 2.00 1.80 14.17
CA MET A 217 2.91 0.69 14.43
C MET A 217 2.14 -0.59 14.73
N LEU A 218 2.34 -1.60 13.88
CA LEU A 218 1.82 -2.94 14.07
C LEU A 218 2.89 -3.84 14.69
N PHE A 219 2.64 -4.32 15.91
CA PHE A 219 3.52 -5.22 16.63
C PHE A 219 2.72 -6.38 17.22
N GLU A 220 3.17 -7.63 17.01
CA GLU A 220 2.51 -8.85 17.48
C GLU A 220 1.00 -8.88 17.21
N GLY A 221 0.60 -8.44 16.01
CA GLY A 221 -0.79 -8.45 15.57
C GLY A 221 -1.66 -7.32 16.13
N LYS A 222 -1.09 -6.34 16.83
CA LYS A 222 -1.81 -5.19 17.41
C LYS A 222 -1.25 -3.86 16.94
N ILE A 223 -2.13 -2.88 16.76
CA ILE A 223 -1.67 -1.48 16.63
C ILE A 223 -1.32 -1.00 18.04
N ILE A 224 -0.03 -0.77 18.28
CA ILE A 224 0.48 -0.35 19.59
C ILE A 224 0.76 1.15 19.70
N TRP A 225 0.77 1.83 18.56
CA TRP A 225 0.89 3.28 18.46
C TRP A 225 0.30 3.78 17.15
N ILE A 226 -0.29 4.96 17.17
CA ILE A 226 -0.76 5.70 16.00
C ILE A 226 -0.63 7.19 16.28
N GLY A 227 -0.11 7.93 15.31
CA GLY A 227 0.05 9.38 15.40
C GLY A 227 0.62 9.97 14.11
N PRO A 228 0.76 11.31 14.08
CA PRO A 228 1.36 12.00 12.93
C PRO A 228 2.88 11.76 12.88
N PRO A 229 3.53 11.92 11.70
CA PRO A 229 4.96 11.65 11.51
C PRO A 229 5.89 12.43 12.44
N GLU A 230 5.52 13.64 12.82
CA GLU A 230 6.28 14.53 13.72
C GLU A 230 6.34 14.04 15.16
N GLU A 231 5.35 13.26 15.63
CA GLU A 231 5.30 12.73 17.00
C GLU A 231 6.05 11.39 17.15
N VAL A 232 6.54 10.81 16.05
CA VAL A 232 7.18 9.48 16.05
C VAL A 232 8.40 9.43 16.99
N ASP A 233 9.26 10.46 16.96
CA ASP A 233 10.50 10.48 17.74
C ASP A 233 10.25 10.80 19.23
N GLU A 234 9.12 11.39 19.58
CA GLU A 234 8.72 11.77 20.92
C GLU A 234 7.45 11.02 21.37
N SER A 235 7.19 9.86 20.78
CA SER A 235 5.96 9.08 21.00
C SER A 235 5.75 8.56 22.42
N GLY A 236 6.79 8.50 23.24
CA GLY A 236 6.78 7.86 24.55
C GLY A 236 6.58 6.33 24.53
N ASN A 237 6.52 5.72 23.34
CA ASN A 237 6.34 4.28 23.18
C ASN A 237 7.70 3.58 23.00
N GLU A 238 8.11 2.77 23.98
CA GLU A 238 9.40 2.10 23.99
C GLU A 238 9.62 1.14 22.81
N TYR A 239 8.55 0.49 22.31
CA TYR A 239 8.60 -0.40 21.14
C TYR A 239 8.85 0.40 19.87
N LEU A 240 8.16 1.53 19.70
CA LEU A 240 8.35 2.40 18.56
C LEU A 240 9.74 3.02 18.60
N ASP A 241 10.21 3.52 19.74
CA ASP A 241 11.55 4.09 19.93
C ASP A 241 12.64 3.06 19.57
N GLN A 242 12.52 1.81 20.05
CA GLN A 242 13.45 0.76 19.68
C GLN A 242 13.45 0.48 18.17
N PHE A 243 12.26 0.43 17.56
CA PHE A 243 12.10 0.10 16.14
C PHE A 243 12.71 1.18 15.23
N ILE A 244 12.41 2.45 15.48
CA ILE A 244 12.88 3.57 14.64
C ILE A 244 14.40 3.78 14.72
N HIS A 245 15.00 3.52 15.88
CA HIS A 245 16.43 3.65 16.09
C HIS A 245 17.23 2.37 15.80
N GLY A 246 16.53 1.25 15.46
CA GLY A 246 17.19 -0.03 15.18
C GLY A 246 18.00 -0.56 16.36
N ARG A 247 17.57 -0.30 17.62
CA ARG A 247 18.32 -0.73 18.81
C ARG A 247 18.18 -2.23 19.03
N THR A 248 19.29 -2.90 19.33
CA THR A 248 19.31 -4.34 19.66
C THR A 248 18.76 -4.65 21.05
N THR A 249 18.78 -3.66 21.95
CA THR A 249 18.26 -3.74 23.33
C THR A 249 16.95 -2.97 23.44
N GLY A 250 15.94 -3.60 24.08
CA GLY A 250 14.62 -3.01 24.28
C GLY A 250 13.52 -4.07 24.44
N PRO A 251 12.27 -3.66 24.43
CA PRO A 251 11.12 -4.56 24.61
C PRO A 251 10.94 -5.55 23.44
N ILE A 252 11.34 -5.20 22.21
CA ILE A 252 11.30 -6.08 21.05
C ILE A 252 12.45 -7.09 21.16
N LYS A 253 12.15 -8.34 21.49
CA LYS A 253 13.13 -9.41 21.56
C LYS A 253 13.25 -10.11 20.21
N MET A 254 14.40 -9.97 19.57
CA MET A 254 14.71 -10.75 18.38
C MET A 254 15.09 -12.17 18.80
N ALA A 255 14.33 -13.17 18.37
CA ALA A 255 14.77 -14.56 18.46
C ALA A 255 15.96 -14.74 17.51
N LEU A 256 17.17 -14.74 18.03
CA LEU A 256 18.33 -15.21 17.29
C LEU A 256 18.09 -16.69 17.02
N ARG A 257 17.70 -17.04 15.80
CA ARG A 257 17.73 -18.44 15.38
C ARG A 257 19.19 -18.86 15.34
N ALA A 258 19.56 -19.77 16.25
CA ALA A 258 20.82 -20.48 16.20
C ALA A 258 20.86 -21.39 14.96
#